data_a55f00391a0b1aa2c11fc2ba8005beeb
#
_entry.id   a55f00391a0b1aa2c11fc2ba8005beeb
#
_cell.length_a   1.000
_cell.length_b   1.000
_cell.length_c   1.000
_cell.angle_alpha   90.00
_cell.angle_beta   90.00
_cell.angle_gamma   90.00
#
_symmetry.space_group_name_H-M   'P 1'
#
loop_
_entity.id
_entity.type
_entity.pdbx_description
1 polymer ?
#
loop_
_entity_poly.entity_id
_entity_poly.type
_entity_poly.pdbx_seq_one_letter_code
_entity_poly.pdbx_strand_id
1 'polypeptide(L)'
;LMRYLQGLARQFTQPWGGAMCISRQAFEVHQVGELWAANVVDDCSLAGVLPARGVRVKLCPGALLRTEAAAHRLDVWRAWMDRQVLFLKFCVPSQWRLLGVFCAVMALPPLMAVLSLLGGLTGVASTGSVAVAFLYLIGLAAAMGHWRGLAGSAQPLWRWLLSFALSAGMFAWVYVRTLRAQGLLWHGIWYEVGEGGRVRAMRR
;
A
#
# COMPACT_ATOMS: atom_id res chain seq x y z
N LEU A 1 -4.84 0.87 -18.83
CA LEU A 1 -4.37 0.67 -17.46
C LEU A 1 -2.84 0.53 -17.41
N MET A 2 -2.22 -0.44 -18.12
CA MET A 2 -0.76 -0.68 -18.08
C MET A 2 0.08 0.55 -18.45
N ARG A 3 -0.29 1.29 -19.50
CA ARG A 3 0.43 2.54 -19.88
C ARG A 3 0.35 3.62 -18.79
N TYR A 4 -0.79 3.74 -18.12
CA TYR A 4 -0.99 4.68 -17.02
C TYR A 4 -0.15 4.28 -15.79
N LEU A 5 -0.18 3.00 -15.40
CA LEU A 5 0.65 2.46 -14.30
C LEU A 5 2.14 2.58 -14.60
N GLN A 6 2.57 2.38 -15.86
CA GLN A 6 3.95 2.61 -16.29
C GLN A 6 4.35 4.09 -16.18
N GLY A 7 3.44 5.02 -16.50
CA GLY A 7 3.67 6.45 -16.32
C GLY A 7 3.89 6.82 -14.85
N LEU A 8 3.03 6.32 -13.95
CA LEU A 8 3.18 6.50 -12.51
C LEU A 8 4.46 5.84 -11.98
N ALA A 9 4.75 4.61 -12.41
CA ALA A 9 5.93 3.88 -11.97
C ALA A 9 7.23 4.60 -12.35
N ARG A 10 7.29 5.32 -13.47
CA ARG A 10 8.48 6.11 -13.87
C ARG A 10 8.83 7.21 -12.85
N GLN A 11 7.83 7.76 -12.16
CA GLN A 11 8.03 8.81 -11.16
C GLN A 11 8.34 8.25 -9.77
N PHE A 12 7.80 7.08 -9.46
CA PHE A 12 7.86 6.46 -8.13
C PHE A 12 8.50 5.07 -8.17
N THR A 13 9.38 4.80 -9.15
CA THR A 13 10.00 3.49 -9.28
C THR A 13 10.85 3.17 -8.06
N GLN A 14 10.53 2.07 -7.41
CA GLN A 14 11.29 1.51 -6.30
C GLN A 14 11.74 0.10 -6.66
N PRO A 15 12.86 -0.38 -6.08
CA PRO A 15 13.21 -1.78 -6.14
C PRO A 15 12.07 -2.62 -5.58
N TRP A 16 11.81 -3.76 -6.20
CA TRP A 16 10.85 -4.74 -5.71
C TRP A 16 11.51 -6.11 -5.64
N GLY A 17 11.55 -6.71 -4.46
CA GLY A 17 12.25 -7.96 -4.20
C GLY A 17 11.79 -9.14 -5.04
N GLY A 18 10.55 -9.10 -5.58
CA GLY A 18 10.06 -10.13 -6.49
C GLY A 18 10.72 -10.12 -7.88
N ALA A 19 11.24 -8.97 -8.35
CA ALA A 19 11.91 -8.86 -9.63
C ALA A 19 12.76 -7.58 -9.69
N MET A 20 13.99 -7.64 -9.21
CA MET A 20 14.96 -6.54 -9.33
C MET A 20 16.31 -7.03 -9.83
N CYS A 21 17.03 -6.15 -10.48
CA CYS A 21 18.40 -6.39 -10.94
C CYS A 21 19.26 -5.20 -10.59
N ILE A 22 20.47 -5.48 -10.13
CA ILE A 22 21.50 -4.47 -9.87
C ILE A 22 22.81 -4.93 -10.51
N SER A 23 23.57 -4.03 -11.13
CA SER A 23 24.88 -4.39 -11.65
C SER A 23 25.85 -4.70 -10.50
N ARG A 24 26.81 -5.59 -10.76
CA ARG A 24 27.86 -5.93 -9.77
C ARG A 24 28.60 -4.69 -9.28
N GLN A 25 28.97 -3.82 -10.19
CA GLN A 25 29.63 -2.55 -9.87
C GLN A 25 28.78 -1.69 -8.92
N ALA A 26 27.48 -1.51 -9.21
CA ALA A 26 26.59 -0.73 -8.34
C ALA A 26 26.38 -1.43 -6.97
N PHE A 27 26.32 -2.76 -6.96
CA PHE A 27 26.21 -3.54 -5.73
C PHE A 27 27.41 -3.32 -4.80
N GLU A 28 28.62 -3.34 -5.37
CA GLU A 28 29.87 -3.15 -4.63
C GLU A 28 30.04 -1.67 -4.19
N VAL A 29 29.90 -0.71 -5.13
CA VAL A 29 30.06 0.73 -4.86
C VAL A 29 29.09 1.22 -3.79
N HIS A 30 27.87 0.73 -3.79
CA HIS A 30 26.85 1.14 -2.81
C HIS A 30 26.77 0.22 -1.60
N GLN A 31 27.70 -0.72 -1.43
CA GLN A 31 27.79 -1.61 -0.26
C GLN A 31 26.44 -2.29 0.05
N VAL A 32 25.76 -2.78 -1.00
CA VAL A 32 24.40 -3.35 -0.86
C VAL A 32 24.41 -4.58 0.02
N GLY A 33 25.46 -5.41 -0.01
CA GLY A 33 25.61 -6.57 0.84
C GLY A 33 25.62 -6.23 2.34
N GLU A 34 26.35 -5.17 2.72
CA GLU A 34 26.38 -4.70 4.12
C GLU A 34 25.04 -4.11 4.55
N LEU A 35 24.39 -3.38 3.64
CA LEU A 35 23.04 -2.85 3.88
C LEU A 35 22.04 -3.99 4.15
N TRP A 36 22.06 -5.03 3.32
CA TRP A 36 21.16 -6.17 3.48
C TRP A 36 21.46 -7.01 4.73
N ALA A 37 22.73 -7.17 5.08
CA ALA A 37 23.12 -7.87 6.30
C ALA A 37 22.61 -7.20 7.59
N ALA A 38 22.36 -5.88 7.54
CA ALA A 38 21.92 -5.10 8.69
C ALA A 38 20.42 -4.82 8.72
N ASN A 39 19.70 -5.05 7.62
CA ASN A 39 18.31 -4.65 7.47
C ASN A 39 17.33 -5.84 7.39
N VAL A 40 16.09 -5.57 7.79
CA VAL A 40 15.05 -6.60 7.88
C VAL A 40 14.48 -6.98 6.51
N VAL A 41 14.61 -6.11 5.49
CA VAL A 41 14.05 -6.31 4.15
C VAL A 41 14.98 -5.73 3.09
N ASP A 42 15.11 -6.44 1.99
CA ASP A 42 16.05 -6.14 0.90
C ASP A 42 15.62 -4.93 0.05
N ASP A 43 14.44 -4.98 -0.55
CA ASP A 43 13.95 -4.01 -1.52
C ASP A 43 13.61 -2.65 -0.92
N CYS A 44 12.86 -2.63 0.18
CA CYS A 44 12.49 -1.37 0.84
C CYS A 44 13.70 -0.65 1.45
N SER A 45 14.73 -1.36 1.92
CA SER A 45 15.96 -0.74 2.40
C SER A 45 16.72 -0.06 1.27
N LEU A 46 16.76 -0.66 0.08
CA LEU A 46 17.31 -0.03 -1.12
C LEU A 46 16.50 1.19 -1.56
N ALA A 47 15.17 1.12 -1.46
CA ALA A 47 14.28 2.22 -1.81
C ALA A 47 14.55 3.50 -1.00
N GLY A 48 14.98 3.36 0.25
CA GLY A 48 15.38 4.49 1.10
C GLY A 48 16.79 5.01 0.77
N VAL A 49 17.73 4.13 0.51
CA VAL A 49 19.17 4.45 0.41
C VAL A 49 19.60 4.87 -0.99
N LEU A 50 19.16 4.17 -2.05
CA LEU A 50 19.65 4.41 -3.41
C LEU A 50 19.33 5.83 -3.90
N PRO A 51 18.10 6.38 -3.74
CA PRO A 51 17.82 7.76 -4.15
C PRO A 51 18.66 8.79 -3.39
N ALA A 52 18.89 8.59 -2.09
CA ALA A 52 19.72 9.46 -1.28
C ALA A 52 21.21 9.49 -1.75
N ARG A 53 21.65 8.42 -2.42
CA ARG A 53 22.99 8.32 -3.04
C ARG A 53 23.00 8.72 -4.52
N GLY A 54 21.94 9.34 -5.02
CA GLY A 54 21.83 9.78 -6.42
C GLY A 54 21.60 8.66 -7.44
N VAL A 55 21.33 7.44 -6.98
CA VAL A 55 21.08 6.28 -7.84
C VAL A 55 19.64 6.29 -8.32
N ARG A 56 19.45 6.21 -9.64
CA ARG A 56 18.12 6.11 -10.25
C ARG A 56 17.71 4.65 -10.46
N VAL A 57 16.57 4.29 -9.88
CA VAL A 57 15.92 3.00 -10.16
C VAL A 57 15.08 3.15 -11.43
N LYS A 58 15.22 2.21 -12.37
CA LYS A 58 14.47 2.21 -13.63
C LYS A 58 13.50 1.05 -13.67
N LEU A 59 12.27 1.32 -14.09
CA LEU A 59 11.34 0.25 -14.43
C LEU A 59 11.78 -0.42 -15.73
N CYS A 60 11.85 -1.75 -15.71
CA CYS A 60 12.07 -2.58 -16.91
C CYS A 60 10.73 -3.23 -17.30
N PRO A 61 9.97 -2.68 -18.27
CA PRO A 61 8.66 -3.21 -18.64
C PRO A 61 8.72 -4.64 -19.17
N GLY A 62 9.84 -5.05 -19.80
CA GLY A 62 10.04 -6.40 -20.31
C GLY A 62 10.25 -7.47 -19.21
N ALA A 63 10.54 -7.03 -17.97
CA ALA A 63 10.73 -7.91 -16.81
C ALA A 63 9.49 -7.99 -15.90
N LEU A 64 8.34 -7.49 -16.34
CA LEU A 64 7.09 -7.60 -15.59
C LEU A 64 6.63 -9.06 -15.53
N LEU A 65 6.57 -9.59 -14.33
CA LEU A 65 6.10 -10.94 -14.07
C LEU A 65 4.59 -10.95 -13.87
N ARG A 66 3.92 -11.96 -14.44
CA ARG A 66 2.53 -12.27 -14.10
C ARG A 66 2.54 -13.24 -12.93
N THR A 67 1.85 -12.85 -11.86
CA THR A 67 1.61 -13.73 -10.71
C THR A 67 0.11 -14.01 -10.62
N GLU A 68 -0.27 -15.28 -10.50
CA GLU A 68 -1.65 -15.63 -10.21
C GLU A 68 -2.01 -15.17 -8.79
N ALA A 69 -3.10 -14.40 -8.68
CA ALA A 69 -3.67 -14.06 -7.39
C ALA A 69 -4.49 -15.25 -6.88
N ALA A 70 -3.87 -16.12 -6.09
CA ALA A 70 -4.59 -17.20 -5.43
C ALA A 70 -5.60 -16.62 -4.41
N ALA A 71 -6.71 -17.33 -4.23
CA ALA A 71 -7.66 -17.01 -3.17
C ALA A 71 -7.01 -17.29 -1.81
N HIS A 72 -6.70 -16.23 -1.07
CA HIS A 72 -6.16 -16.33 0.28
C HIS A 72 -7.23 -16.02 1.32
N ARG A 73 -7.10 -16.60 2.50
CA ARG A 73 -7.92 -16.27 3.67
C ARG A 73 -7.61 -14.82 4.10
N LEU A 74 -8.59 -14.17 4.70
CA LEU A 74 -8.49 -12.78 5.14
C LEU A 74 -7.37 -12.54 6.18
N ASP A 75 -7.13 -13.52 7.06
CA ASP A 75 -6.05 -13.47 8.04
C ASP A 75 -4.66 -13.48 7.39
N VAL A 76 -4.48 -14.28 6.33
CA VAL A 76 -3.25 -14.33 5.54
C VAL A 76 -3.00 -12.99 4.82
N TRP A 77 -4.04 -12.45 4.17
CA TRP A 77 -3.99 -11.14 3.54
C TRP A 77 -3.62 -10.03 4.53
N ARG A 78 -4.29 -10.03 5.69
CA ARG A 78 -4.00 -9.05 6.75
C ARG A 78 -2.56 -9.14 7.22
N ALA A 79 -2.06 -10.34 7.53
CA ALA A 79 -0.69 -10.53 7.99
C ALA A 79 0.34 -10.10 6.93
N TRP A 80 0.05 -10.33 5.65
CA TRP A 80 0.87 -9.84 4.55
C TRP A 80 0.88 -8.31 4.48
N MET A 81 -0.30 -7.67 4.56
CA MET A 81 -0.42 -6.21 4.53
C MET A 81 0.22 -5.54 5.75
N ASP A 82 0.05 -6.10 6.95
CA ASP A 82 0.73 -5.62 8.17
C ASP A 82 2.24 -5.50 7.89
N ARG A 83 2.86 -6.52 7.30
CA ARG A 83 4.29 -6.49 6.96
C ARG A 83 4.63 -5.43 5.92
N GLN A 84 3.85 -5.33 4.82
CA GLN A 84 4.11 -4.34 3.78
C GLN A 84 4.06 -2.91 4.31
N VAL A 85 3.07 -2.60 5.14
CA VAL A 85 2.93 -1.26 5.74
C VAL A 85 4.04 -0.99 6.76
N LEU A 86 4.47 -2.00 7.54
CA LEU A 86 5.59 -1.88 8.47
C LEU A 86 6.93 -1.70 7.74
N PHE A 87 7.15 -2.37 6.61
CA PHE A 87 8.35 -2.15 5.80
C PHE A 87 8.44 -0.70 5.32
N LEU A 88 7.33 -0.12 4.84
CA LEU A 88 7.31 1.30 4.50
C LEU A 88 7.59 2.18 5.71
N LYS A 89 6.98 1.88 6.87
CA LYS A 89 7.20 2.66 8.10
C LYS A 89 8.67 2.76 8.47
N PHE A 90 9.37 1.63 8.45
CA PHE A 90 10.76 1.57 8.91
C PHE A 90 11.76 2.00 7.85
N CYS A 91 11.56 1.62 6.58
CA CYS A 91 12.53 1.87 5.52
C CYS A 91 12.31 3.21 4.81
N VAL A 92 11.05 3.62 4.60
CA VAL A 92 10.69 4.83 3.83
C VAL A 92 9.57 5.60 4.54
N PRO A 93 9.85 6.24 5.70
CA PRO A 93 8.82 6.88 6.53
C PRO A 93 7.98 7.95 5.82
N SER A 94 8.56 8.63 4.83
CA SER A 94 7.83 9.62 4.03
C SER A 94 6.68 8.99 3.23
N GLN A 95 6.93 7.83 2.64
CA GLN A 95 5.90 7.09 1.89
C GLN A 95 4.88 6.45 2.82
N TRP A 96 5.30 5.98 3.99
CA TRP A 96 4.37 5.50 5.00
C TRP A 96 3.41 6.63 5.45
N ARG A 97 3.91 7.86 5.66
CA ARG A 97 3.05 9.02 5.96
C ARG A 97 2.09 9.34 4.82
N LEU A 98 2.57 9.30 3.57
CA LEU A 98 1.73 9.49 2.39
C LEU A 98 0.65 8.40 2.28
N LEU A 99 1.01 7.15 2.58
CA LEU A 99 0.04 6.04 2.65
C LEU A 99 -1.04 6.32 3.69
N GLY A 100 -0.70 6.92 4.84
CA GLY A 100 -1.68 7.32 5.86
C GLY A 100 -2.69 8.34 5.34
N VAL A 101 -2.23 9.37 4.62
CA VAL A 101 -3.12 10.32 3.94
C VAL A 101 -4.00 9.60 2.93
N PHE A 102 -3.42 8.72 2.12
CA PHE A 102 -4.18 7.92 1.15
C PHE A 102 -5.25 7.05 1.83
N CYS A 103 -4.92 6.36 2.91
CA CYS A 103 -5.87 5.56 3.68
C CYS A 103 -7.02 6.43 4.23
N ALA A 104 -6.71 7.62 4.75
CA ALA A 104 -7.72 8.54 5.24
C ALA A 104 -8.67 9.01 4.11
N VAL A 105 -8.12 9.40 2.96
CA VAL A 105 -8.91 9.84 1.79
C VAL A 105 -9.75 8.71 1.21
N MET A 106 -9.26 7.47 1.26
CA MET A 106 -10.02 6.31 0.75
C MET A 106 -11.10 5.82 1.71
N ALA A 107 -10.91 5.95 3.02
CA ALA A 107 -11.82 5.39 4.02
C ALA A 107 -12.80 6.42 4.59
N LEU A 108 -12.36 7.64 4.89
CA LEU A 108 -13.21 8.62 5.60
C LEU A 108 -14.37 9.15 4.75
N PRO A 109 -14.20 9.61 3.50
CA PRO A 109 -15.32 10.16 2.74
C PRO A 109 -16.45 9.15 2.50
N PRO A 110 -16.21 7.89 2.08
CA PRO A 110 -17.30 6.92 1.94
C PRO A 110 -17.95 6.58 3.29
N LEU A 111 -17.18 6.52 4.38
CA LEU A 111 -17.75 6.32 5.72
C LEU A 111 -18.65 7.49 6.12
N MET A 112 -18.18 8.73 5.94
CA MET A 112 -18.96 9.93 6.24
C MET A 112 -20.22 10.03 5.37
N ALA A 113 -20.14 9.63 4.10
CA ALA A 113 -21.28 9.59 3.22
C ALA A 113 -22.36 8.60 3.73
N VAL A 114 -21.95 7.39 4.11
CA VAL A 114 -22.85 6.40 4.68
C VAL A 114 -23.48 6.90 5.99
N LEU A 115 -22.67 7.48 6.90
CA LEU A 115 -23.17 8.05 8.15
C LEU A 115 -24.15 9.21 7.93
N SER A 116 -23.90 10.06 6.93
CA SER A 116 -24.82 11.15 6.56
C SER A 116 -26.15 10.64 6.01
N LEU A 117 -26.15 9.57 5.21
CA LEU A 117 -27.39 8.93 4.75
C LEU A 117 -28.18 8.32 5.91
N LEU A 118 -27.51 7.60 6.82
CA LEU A 118 -28.15 7.02 8.01
C LEU A 118 -28.68 8.13 8.93
N GLY A 119 -27.92 9.20 9.12
CA GLY A 119 -28.34 10.37 9.87
C GLY A 119 -29.56 11.09 9.26
N GLY A 120 -29.66 11.09 7.92
CA GLY A 120 -30.84 11.59 7.22
C GLY A 120 -32.11 10.79 7.52
N LEU A 121 -32.00 9.47 7.62
CA LEU A 121 -33.14 8.59 8.00
C LEU A 121 -33.64 8.84 9.42
N THR A 122 -32.75 9.28 10.33
CA THR A 122 -33.08 9.57 11.73
C THR A 122 -33.36 11.06 11.99
N GLY A 123 -33.32 11.91 10.95
CA GLY A 123 -33.51 13.36 11.07
C GLY A 123 -32.35 14.13 11.71
N VAL A 124 -31.20 13.46 12.00
CA VAL A 124 -30.01 14.08 12.59
C VAL A 124 -29.16 14.83 11.55
N ALA A 125 -29.10 14.34 10.33
CA ALA A 125 -28.34 14.96 9.26
C ALA A 125 -29.20 15.94 8.45
N SER A 126 -28.60 17.07 8.03
CA SER A 126 -29.29 18.05 7.17
C SER A 126 -29.52 17.49 5.76
N THR A 127 -30.56 18.00 5.09
CA THR A 127 -30.87 17.65 3.69
C THR A 127 -29.68 17.91 2.76
N GLY A 128 -28.91 18.97 3.01
CA GLY A 128 -27.72 19.29 2.23
C GLY A 128 -26.62 18.25 2.39
N SER A 129 -26.35 17.77 3.61
CA SER A 129 -25.35 16.73 3.83
C SER A 129 -25.78 15.38 3.23
N VAL A 130 -27.05 15.04 3.26
CA VAL A 130 -27.61 13.86 2.61
C VAL A 130 -27.42 13.94 1.08
N ALA A 131 -27.74 15.09 0.47
CA ALA A 131 -27.57 15.29 -0.97
C ALA A 131 -26.10 15.15 -1.40
N VAL A 132 -25.17 15.77 -0.66
CA VAL A 132 -23.73 15.66 -0.94
C VAL A 132 -23.26 14.22 -0.79
N ALA A 133 -23.70 13.51 0.25
CA ALA A 133 -23.37 12.10 0.45
C ALA A 133 -23.85 11.21 -0.70
N PHE A 134 -25.05 11.45 -1.17
CA PHE A 134 -25.64 10.70 -2.29
C PHE A 134 -24.87 10.95 -3.59
N LEU A 135 -24.55 12.21 -3.92
CA LEU A 135 -23.75 12.57 -5.10
C LEU A 135 -22.35 11.96 -5.03
N TYR A 136 -21.73 11.97 -3.84
CA TYR A 136 -20.43 11.34 -3.65
C TYR A 136 -20.47 9.83 -3.93
N LEU A 137 -21.49 9.12 -3.43
CA LEU A 137 -21.60 7.66 -3.64
C LEU A 137 -21.91 7.32 -5.10
N ILE A 138 -22.69 8.14 -5.80
CA ILE A 138 -22.88 8.01 -7.26
C ILE A 138 -21.55 8.19 -7.98
N GLY A 139 -20.79 9.23 -7.66
CA GLY A 139 -19.46 9.47 -8.24
C GLY A 139 -18.50 8.32 -7.98
N LEU A 140 -18.49 7.77 -6.76
CA LEU A 140 -17.69 6.59 -6.41
C LEU A 140 -18.11 5.37 -7.24
N ALA A 141 -19.42 5.12 -7.37
CA ALA A 141 -19.94 4.01 -8.17
C ALA A 141 -19.56 4.16 -9.65
N ALA A 142 -19.66 5.37 -10.19
CA ALA A 142 -19.24 5.67 -11.56
C ALA A 142 -17.73 5.45 -11.76
N ALA A 143 -16.89 5.90 -10.81
CA ALA A 143 -15.46 5.67 -10.85
C ALA A 143 -15.11 4.17 -10.79
N MET A 144 -15.75 3.41 -9.90
CA MET A 144 -15.57 1.96 -9.83
C MET A 144 -16.04 1.25 -11.09
N GLY A 145 -17.15 1.71 -11.70
CA GLY A 145 -17.64 1.21 -12.99
C GLY A 145 -16.64 1.44 -14.12
N HIS A 146 -16.06 2.64 -14.17
CA HIS A 146 -15.01 2.98 -15.13
C HIS A 146 -13.75 2.09 -14.94
N TRP A 147 -13.26 1.95 -13.73
CA TRP A 147 -12.11 1.07 -13.42
C TRP A 147 -12.38 -0.40 -13.76
N ARG A 148 -13.59 -0.89 -13.47
CA ARG A 148 -14.03 -2.22 -13.87
C ARG A 148 -13.92 -2.41 -15.39
N GLY A 149 -14.38 -1.44 -16.17
CA GLY A 149 -14.29 -1.45 -17.63
C GLY A 149 -12.84 -1.48 -18.12
N LEU A 150 -11.98 -0.61 -17.58
CA LEU A 150 -10.55 -0.57 -17.90
C LEU A 150 -9.82 -1.89 -17.56
N ALA A 151 -10.23 -2.55 -16.49
CA ALA A 151 -9.69 -3.85 -16.08
C ALA A 151 -10.21 -5.03 -16.91
N GLY A 152 -11.21 -4.81 -17.77
CA GLY A 152 -11.86 -5.89 -18.54
C GLY A 152 -12.56 -6.92 -17.65
N SER A 153 -13.03 -6.51 -16.47
CA SER A 153 -13.60 -7.43 -15.48
C SER A 153 -15.06 -7.75 -15.78
N ALA A 154 -15.40 -9.06 -15.84
CA ALA A 154 -16.76 -9.54 -15.94
C ALA A 154 -17.56 -9.50 -14.62
N GLN A 155 -16.88 -9.19 -13.49
CA GLN A 155 -17.53 -9.17 -12.18
C GLN A 155 -18.54 -8.02 -12.09
N PRO A 156 -19.69 -8.18 -11.40
CA PRO A 156 -20.69 -7.13 -11.26
C PRO A 156 -20.17 -5.95 -10.42
N LEU A 157 -20.73 -4.76 -10.68
CA LEU A 157 -20.28 -3.51 -10.02
C LEU A 157 -20.35 -3.57 -8.49
N TRP A 158 -21.38 -4.20 -7.93
CA TRP A 158 -21.51 -4.30 -6.48
C TRP A 158 -20.34 -5.05 -5.81
N ARG A 159 -19.74 -6.04 -6.49
CA ARG A 159 -18.53 -6.73 -5.98
C ARG A 159 -17.32 -5.80 -5.98
N TRP A 160 -17.21 -4.92 -6.96
CA TRP A 160 -16.17 -3.90 -7.01
C TRP A 160 -16.31 -2.89 -5.88
N LEU A 161 -17.54 -2.41 -5.63
CA LEU A 161 -17.83 -1.49 -4.52
C LEU A 161 -17.55 -2.15 -3.16
N LEU A 162 -17.99 -3.39 -2.97
CA LEU A 162 -17.72 -4.14 -1.75
C LEU A 162 -16.22 -4.38 -1.56
N SER A 163 -15.51 -4.79 -2.62
CA SER A 163 -14.07 -5.00 -2.56
C SER A 163 -13.32 -3.70 -2.25
N PHE A 164 -13.76 -2.57 -2.81
CA PHE A 164 -13.20 -1.27 -2.48
C PHE A 164 -13.41 -0.93 -0.99
N ALA A 165 -14.63 -1.06 -0.48
CA ALA A 165 -14.94 -0.76 0.91
C ALA A 165 -14.15 -1.64 1.90
N LEU A 166 -14.10 -2.95 1.64
CA LEU A 166 -13.32 -3.89 2.46
C LEU A 166 -11.82 -3.59 2.39
N SER A 167 -11.29 -3.29 1.21
CA SER A 167 -9.87 -2.95 1.03
C SER A 167 -9.54 -1.63 1.73
N ALA A 168 -10.34 -0.59 1.55
CA ALA A 168 -10.13 0.71 2.19
C ALA A 168 -10.17 0.58 3.73
N GLY A 169 -11.15 -0.14 4.26
CA GLY A 169 -11.26 -0.41 5.69
C GLY A 169 -10.08 -1.21 6.24
N MET A 170 -9.66 -2.26 5.52
CA MET A 170 -8.54 -3.09 5.92
C MET A 170 -7.22 -2.31 5.88
N PHE A 171 -6.96 -1.51 4.83
CA PHE A 171 -5.77 -0.66 4.75
C PHE A 171 -5.72 0.38 5.88
N ALA A 172 -6.84 1.06 6.15
CA ALA A 172 -6.94 2.01 7.25
C ALA A 172 -6.67 1.33 8.61
N TRP A 173 -7.26 0.17 8.84
CA TRP A 173 -7.05 -0.63 10.06
C TRP A 173 -5.59 -1.05 10.23
N VAL A 174 -4.99 -1.64 9.20
CA VAL A 174 -3.58 -2.04 9.19
C VAL A 174 -2.68 -0.81 9.45
N TYR A 175 -2.94 0.31 8.77
CA TYR A 175 -2.17 1.53 8.97
C TYR A 175 -2.21 2.00 10.42
N VAL A 176 -3.39 2.09 11.03
CA VAL A 176 -3.57 2.51 12.44
C VAL A 176 -2.79 1.59 13.38
N ARG A 177 -2.81 0.27 13.15
CA ARG A 177 -2.02 -0.68 13.96
C ARG A 177 -0.52 -0.42 13.88
N THR A 178 -0.02 0.06 12.75
CA THR A 178 1.42 0.34 12.59
C THR A 178 1.88 1.59 13.33
N LEU A 179 0.97 2.50 13.72
CA LEU A 179 1.34 3.77 14.38
C LEU A 179 2.24 3.55 15.61
N ARG A 180 1.92 2.55 16.43
CA ARG A 180 2.64 2.23 17.68
C ARG A 180 3.65 1.09 17.52
N ALA A 181 3.76 0.48 16.35
CA ALA A 181 4.65 -0.65 16.15
C ALA A 181 6.12 -0.23 16.19
N GLN A 182 6.93 -0.94 16.98
CA GLN A 182 8.37 -0.76 17.10
C GLN A 182 9.18 -1.89 16.45
N GLY A 183 8.49 -2.85 15.86
CA GLY A 183 9.08 -4.00 15.20
C GLY A 183 8.04 -4.80 14.44
N LEU A 184 8.44 -5.95 13.96
CA LEU A 184 7.57 -6.86 13.21
C LEU A 184 7.86 -8.32 13.53
N LEU A 185 6.83 -9.14 13.42
CA LEU A 185 6.94 -10.59 13.52
C LEU A 185 7.02 -11.18 12.10
N TRP A 186 8.12 -11.91 11.84
CA TRP A 186 8.31 -12.59 10.56
C TRP A 186 8.89 -13.99 10.79
N HIS A 187 8.26 -15.00 10.23
CA HIS A 187 8.64 -16.42 10.40
C HIS A 187 8.90 -16.85 11.87
N GLY A 188 8.04 -16.36 12.79
CA GLY A 188 8.18 -16.69 14.22
C GLY A 188 9.28 -15.94 14.96
N ILE A 189 10.00 -15.03 14.28
CA ILE A 189 11.04 -14.19 14.87
C ILE A 189 10.51 -12.76 14.98
N TRP A 190 10.61 -12.18 16.17
CA TRP A 190 10.33 -10.77 16.40
C TRP A 190 11.59 -9.96 16.10
N TYR A 191 11.47 -9.03 15.18
CA TYR A 191 12.51 -8.07 14.81
C TYR A 191 12.16 -6.71 15.39
N GLU A 192 13.01 -6.21 16.28
CA GLU A 192 12.99 -4.81 16.67
C GLU A 192 13.72 -4.00 15.60
N VAL A 193 13.01 -3.06 14.95
CA VAL A 193 13.50 -2.39 13.75
C VAL A 193 13.62 -0.90 14.02
N GLY A 194 14.78 -0.34 13.72
CA GLY A 194 15.07 1.08 13.80
C GLY A 194 14.86 1.79 12.47
N GLU A 195 15.30 3.04 12.43
CA GLU A 195 15.26 3.88 11.25
C GLU A 195 16.05 3.27 10.09
N GLY A 196 15.53 3.44 8.87
CA GLY A 196 16.11 2.85 7.65
C GLY A 196 15.96 1.35 7.53
N GLY A 197 15.14 0.70 8.37
CA GLY A 197 14.92 -0.74 8.33
C GLY A 197 15.97 -1.57 9.08
N ARG A 198 16.88 -0.94 9.82
CA ARG A 198 17.93 -1.60 10.57
C ARG A 198 17.39 -2.47 11.69
N VAL A 199 17.84 -3.71 11.74
CA VAL A 199 17.54 -4.64 12.85
C VAL A 199 18.37 -4.25 14.07
N ARG A 200 17.70 -3.95 15.18
CA ARG A 200 18.32 -3.63 16.48
C ARG A 200 18.44 -4.85 17.37
N ALA A 201 17.41 -5.67 17.38
CA ALA A 201 17.36 -6.91 18.16
C ALA A 201 16.45 -7.93 17.49
N MET A 202 16.71 -9.21 17.74
CA MET A 202 15.89 -10.33 17.33
C MET A 202 15.53 -11.16 18.56
N ARG A 203 14.25 -11.60 18.65
CA ARG A 203 13.76 -12.47 19.73
C ARG A 203 12.94 -13.60 19.11
N ARG A 204 13.17 -14.80 19.57
CA ARG A 204 12.35 -15.99 19.24
C ARG A 204 11.30 -16.22 20.30
#